data_f33d7fc8e0905cc677373be6094a3fc4
#
_entry.id   f33d7fc8e0905cc677373be6094a3fc4
#
_cell.length_a   1.000
_cell.length_b   1.000
_cell.length_c   1.000
_cell.angle_alpha   90.00
_cell.angle_beta   90.00
_cell.angle_gamma   90.00
#
_symmetry.space_group_name_H-M   'P 1'
#
loop_
_entity.id
_entity.type
_entity.pdbx_description
1 polymer ?
#
loop_
_entity_poly.entity_id
_entity_poly.type
_entity_poly.pdbx_seq_one_letter_code
_entity_poly.pdbx_strand_id
1 'polypeptide(L)'
;MRDKIACEEACIRAYRESDFAAIIVRPSLTYETVWPIAIGGWNDFTFIDRIRRSGEIVVHGDGTSLWTVTHSEDFARGFNGLFGNTAAVGHAFHITSDEVLTWNQLYTTLAEAAGVAPKFVHIPSDFLAAMNGWERGNLLGDKAHSAIFDNSKIKRFVPGFQAVIPFHAGARSTLAWFEADSSRQKILPAINQTMDGYIAARRAALALLPRK
;
A
#
# COMPACT_ATOMS: atom_id res chain seq x y z
N MET A 1 9.40 4.16 -12.45
CA MET A 1 9.40 5.53 -11.85
C MET A 1 9.78 6.62 -12.86
N ARG A 2 10.86 6.47 -13.63
CA ARG A 2 11.26 7.49 -14.65
C ARG A 2 10.14 7.85 -15.62
N ASP A 3 9.39 6.88 -16.12
CA ASP A 3 8.31 7.12 -17.09
C ASP A 3 7.16 7.95 -16.50
N LYS A 4 6.82 7.75 -15.22
CA LYS A 4 5.80 8.57 -14.54
C LYS A 4 6.23 10.03 -14.41
N ILE A 5 7.51 10.27 -14.11
CA ILE A 5 8.08 11.62 -14.06
C ILE A 5 8.02 12.26 -15.45
N ALA A 6 8.46 11.54 -16.48
CA ALA A 6 8.42 12.03 -17.86
C ALA A 6 6.99 12.36 -18.32
N CYS A 7 5.99 11.55 -17.92
CA CYS A 7 4.57 11.84 -18.20
C CYS A 7 4.11 13.15 -17.54
N GLU A 8 4.45 13.34 -16.23
CA GLU A 8 4.11 14.59 -15.54
C GLU A 8 4.77 15.79 -16.19
N GLU A 9 6.07 15.70 -16.52
CA GLU A 9 6.80 16.78 -17.21
C GLU A 9 6.19 17.10 -18.57
N ALA A 10 5.74 16.10 -19.33
CA ALA A 10 5.07 16.31 -20.60
C ALA A 10 3.73 17.04 -20.42
N CYS A 11 2.91 16.66 -19.42
CA CYS A 11 1.65 17.34 -19.10
C CYS A 11 1.89 18.80 -18.67
N ILE A 12 2.88 19.04 -17.80
CA ILE A 12 3.23 20.38 -17.35
C ILE A 12 3.71 21.26 -18.52
N ARG A 13 4.51 20.71 -19.41
CA ARG A 13 4.99 21.40 -20.60
C ARG A 13 3.85 21.75 -21.53
N ALA A 14 2.98 20.79 -21.84
CA ALA A 14 1.82 21.02 -22.70
C ALA A 14 0.88 22.10 -22.12
N TYR A 15 0.69 22.15 -20.82
CA TYR A 15 -0.05 23.21 -20.15
C TYR A 15 0.60 24.58 -20.36
N ARG A 16 1.93 24.68 -20.21
CA ARG A 16 2.66 25.96 -20.33
C ARG A 16 2.78 26.48 -21.77
N GLU A 17 2.87 25.57 -22.74
CA GLU A 17 3.18 25.92 -24.13
C GLU A 17 1.93 26.00 -25.02
N SER A 18 0.83 25.32 -24.64
CA SER A 18 -0.35 25.23 -25.51
C SER A 18 -1.68 25.27 -24.75
N ASP A 19 -1.68 25.75 -23.49
CA ASP A 19 -2.86 25.81 -22.62
C ASP A 19 -3.62 24.47 -22.49
N PHE A 20 -2.90 23.34 -22.63
CA PHE A 20 -3.49 22.01 -22.47
C PHE A 20 -3.99 21.82 -21.05
N ALA A 21 -5.30 21.66 -20.89
CA ALA A 21 -5.96 21.55 -19.59
C ALA A 21 -5.63 20.23 -18.90
N ALA A 22 -4.54 20.18 -18.14
CA ALA A 22 -4.09 19.01 -17.41
C ALA A 22 -4.18 19.21 -15.90
N ILE A 23 -4.64 18.18 -15.19
CA ILE A 23 -4.59 18.07 -13.73
C ILE A 23 -3.82 16.78 -13.41
N ILE A 24 -2.82 16.88 -12.56
CA ILE A 24 -2.00 15.73 -12.15
C ILE A 24 -2.50 15.23 -10.80
N VAL A 25 -2.77 13.93 -10.71
CA VAL A 25 -3.19 13.28 -9.45
C VAL A 25 -2.20 12.20 -9.05
N ARG A 26 -1.72 12.27 -7.83
CA ARG A 26 -0.76 11.35 -7.25
C ARG A 26 -1.42 10.60 -6.07
N PRO A 27 -1.95 9.39 -6.29
CA PRO A 27 -2.51 8.57 -5.22
C PRO A 27 -1.40 8.03 -4.31
N SER A 28 -1.75 7.72 -3.06
CA SER A 28 -0.97 6.85 -2.19
C SER A 28 -1.27 5.37 -2.51
N LEU A 29 -1.08 4.47 -1.57
CA LEU A 29 -1.48 3.08 -1.72
C LEU A 29 -3.02 2.97 -1.64
N THR A 30 -3.67 2.92 -2.80
CA THR A 30 -5.13 2.82 -2.90
C THR A 30 -5.56 1.36 -2.83
N TYR A 31 -6.60 1.07 -2.08
CA TYR A 31 -7.11 -0.30 -1.86
C TYR A 31 -8.65 -0.33 -1.87
N GLU A 32 -9.22 -1.49 -2.13
CA GLU A 32 -10.64 -1.87 -2.00
C GLU A 32 -10.79 -3.37 -2.25
N THR A 33 -10.60 -3.81 -3.50
CA THR A 33 -10.62 -5.22 -3.94
C THR A 33 -9.21 -5.80 -4.04
N VAL A 34 -8.25 -5.13 -3.45
CA VAL A 34 -6.83 -5.51 -3.35
C VAL A 34 -6.31 -5.23 -1.94
N TRP A 35 -5.35 -6.03 -1.47
CA TRP A 35 -4.76 -5.86 -0.15
C TRP A 35 -3.65 -4.80 -0.16
N PRO A 36 -3.66 -3.80 0.74
CA PRO A 36 -2.60 -2.82 0.85
C PRO A 36 -1.43 -3.37 1.67
N ILE A 37 -0.78 -4.43 1.18
CA ILE A 37 0.36 -5.09 1.82
C ILE A 37 1.66 -4.83 1.07
N ALA A 38 2.78 -4.83 1.80
CA ALA A 38 4.09 -4.58 1.21
C ALA A 38 4.68 -5.84 0.56
N ILE A 39 4.48 -7.00 1.18
CA ILE A 39 5.02 -8.28 0.76
C ILE A 39 3.88 -9.28 0.65
N GLY A 40 3.80 -9.96 -0.48
CA GLY A 40 2.74 -10.93 -0.77
C GLY A 40 1.93 -10.58 -2.01
N GLY A 41 0.83 -11.29 -2.21
CA GLY A 41 -0.10 -11.07 -3.31
C GLY A 41 -1.15 -10.01 -2.97
N TRP A 42 -1.29 -9.02 -3.83
CA TRP A 42 -2.27 -7.95 -3.62
C TRP A 42 -3.67 -8.33 -4.07
N ASN A 43 -3.77 -9.20 -5.10
CA ASN A 43 -5.01 -9.52 -5.82
C ASN A 43 -5.47 -10.96 -5.55
N ASP A 44 -4.93 -11.62 -4.54
CA ASP A 44 -5.22 -13.02 -4.22
C ASP A 44 -5.50 -13.19 -2.73
N PHE A 45 -5.94 -14.38 -2.35
CA PHE A 45 -6.33 -14.68 -0.99
C PHE A 45 -5.21 -15.29 -0.14
N THR A 46 -3.99 -15.39 -0.69
CA THR A 46 -2.87 -16.11 -0.07
C THR A 46 -2.51 -15.55 1.31
N PHE A 47 -2.49 -14.22 1.45
CA PHE A 47 -2.19 -13.55 2.71
C PHE A 47 -3.21 -13.92 3.80
N ILE A 48 -4.49 -13.81 3.50
CA ILE A 48 -5.59 -14.11 4.45
C ILE A 48 -5.60 -15.60 4.80
N ASP A 49 -5.50 -16.48 3.83
CA ASP A 49 -5.42 -17.92 4.05
C ASP A 49 -4.21 -18.29 4.94
N ARG A 50 -3.05 -17.66 4.70
CA ARG A 50 -1.84 -17.88 5.49
C ARG A 50 -2.05 -17.50 6.96
N ILE A 51 -2.57 -16.32 7.24
CA ILE A 51 -2.78 -15.87 8.63
C ILE A 51 -3.84 -16.71 9.34
N ARG A 52 -4.90 -17.13 8.66
CA ARG A 52 -5.94 -18.01 9.21
C ARG A 52 -5.41 -19.39 9.58
N ARG A 53 -4.44 -19.89 8.86
CA ARG A 53 -3.71 -21.13 9.21
C ARG A 53 -2.58 -20.91 10.21
N SER A 54 -2.57 -19.77 10.91
CA SER A 54 -1.54 -19.40 11.88
C SER A 54 -0.13 -19.36 11.30
N GLY A 55 0.00 -19.12 9.99
CA GLY A 55 1.27 -18.92 9.32
C GLY A 55 1.92 -17.59 9.71
N GLU A 56 3.24 -17.56 9.68
CA GLU A 56 4.01 -16.36 9.98
C GLU A 56 4.01 -15.40 8.79
N ILE A 57 3.94 -14.10 9.07
CA ILE A 57 3.93 -13.03 8.06
C ILE A 57 5.26 -12.29 8.13
N VAL A 58 5.85 -12.05 6.97
CA VAL A 58 7.03 -11.20 6.85
C VAL A 58 6.60 -9.75 6.91
N VAL A 59 7.19 -9.01 7.86
CA VAL A 59 7.09 -7.56 7.95
C VAL A 59 8.48 -6.99 7.68
N HIS A 60 8.60 -6.06 6.74
CA HIS A 60 9.87 -5.44 6.39
C HIS A 60 10.33 -4.45 7.47
N GLY A 61 11.64 -4.37 7.67
CA GLY A 61 12.23 -3.54 8.72
C GLY A 61 11.76 -4.00 10.11
N ASP A 62 11.43 -3.06 10.95
CA ASP A 62 10.78 -3.26 12.25
C ASP A 62 9.26 -3.05 12.20
N GLY A 63 8.72 -2.74 11.00
CA GLY A 63 7.32 -2.46 10.78
C GLY A 63 6.83 -1.13 11.32
N THR A 64 7.72 -0.20 11.70
CA THR A 64 7.36 1.08 12.32
C THR A 64 7.31 2.24 11.33
N SER A 65 7.81 2.08 10.10
CA SER A 65 7.66 3.14 9.09
C SER A 65 6.18 3.43 8.84
N LEU A 66 5.87 4.72 8.72
CA LEU A 66 4.51 5.22 8.59
C LEU A 66 4.05 5.17 7.14
N TRP A 67 2.80 4.81 6.93
CA TRP A 67 2.23 4.73 5.61
C TRP A 67 0.78 5.23 5.59
N THR A 68 0.40 5.80 4.44
CA THR A 68 -0.98 6.22 4.20
C THR A 68 -1.61 5.29 3.17
N VAL A 69 -2.70 4.62 3.55
CA VAL A 69 -3.54 3.83 2.65
C VAL A 69 -4.89 4.52 2.47
N THR A 70 -5.44 4.47 1.27
CA THR A 70 -6.65 5.22 0.93
C THR A 70 -7.66 4.29 0.27
N HIS A 71 -8.88 4.23 0.82
CA HIS A 71 -9.96 3.48 0.19
C HIS A 71 -10.30 4.10 -1.18
N SER A 72 -10.58 3.27 -2.18
CA SER A 72 -10.83 3.73 -3.55
C SER A 72 -12.01 4.69 -3.65
N GLU A 73 -13.06 4.49 -2.85
CA GLU A 73 -14.21 5.42 -2.80
C GLU A 73 -13.81 6.80 -2.28
N ASP A 74 -12.98 6.88 -1.25
CA ASP A 74 -12.48 8.16 -0.75
C ASP A 74 -11.59 8.85 -1.78
N PHE A 75 -10.72 8.07 -2.45
CA PHE A 75 -9.95 8.60 -3.56
C PHE A 75 -10.86 9.12 -4.67
N ALA A 76 -11.89 8.36 -5.06
CA ALA A 76 -12.84 8.74 -6.09
C ALA A 76 -13.61 10.03 -5.74
N ARG A 77 -13.98 10.25 -4.46
CA ARG A 77 -14.63 11.49 -4.03
C ARG A 77 -13.76 12.72 -4.29
N GLY A 78 -12.49 12.65 -3.91
CA GLY A 78 -11.53 13.74 -4.18
C GLY A 78 -11.27 13.92 -5.67
N PHE A 79 -11.13 12.82 -6.40
CA PHE A 79 -10.89 12.81 -7.83
C PHE A 79 -12.06 13.41 -8.61
N ASN A 80 -13.29 12.99 -8.32
CA ASN A 80 -14.49 13.52 -8.95
C ASN A 80 -14.67 15.02 -8.71
N GLY A 81 -14.30 15.51 -7.53
CA GLY A 81 -14.35 16.94 -7.21
C GLY A 81 -13.39 17.83 -8.02
N LEU A 82 -12.41 17.22 -8.71
CA LEU A 82 -11.52 17.92 -9.61
C LEU A 82 -12.07 18.03 -11.05
N PHE A 83 -13.04 17.19 -11.44
CA PHE A 83 -13.63 17.28 -12.76
C PHE A 83 -14.37 18.60 -12.97
N GLY A 84 -14.06 19.29 -14.08
CA GLY A 84 -14.64 20.59 -14.40
C GLY A 84 -14.16 21.74 -13.52
N ASN A 85 -13.27 21.50 -12.56
CA ASN A 85 -12.67 22.55 -11.75
C ASN A 85 -11.53 23.24 -12.51
N THR A 86 -11.85 24.34 -13.20
CA THR A 86 -10.88 25.09 -14.01
C THR A 86 -9.75 25.68 -13.16
N ALA A 87 -9.99 25.98 -11.87
CA ALA A 87 -8.95 26.44 -10.96
C ALA A 87 -7.92 25.36 -10.62
N ALA A 88 -8.23 24.08 -10.84
CA ALA A 88 -7.32 22.96 -10.60
C ALA A 88 -6.39 22.67 -11.80
N VAL A 89 -6.66 23.25 -12.97
CA VAL A 89 -5.85 23.06 -14.18
C VAL A 89 -4.42 23.58 -13.95
N GLY A 90 -3.43 22.83 -14.40
CA GLY A 90 -2.01 23.13 -14.19
C GLY A 90 -1.48 22.76 -12.81
N HIS A 91 -2.30 22.18 -11.95
CA HIS A 91 -1.90 21.77 -10.61
C HIS A 91 -1.74 20.25 -10.46
N ALA A 92 -0.90 19.86 -9.48
CA ALA A 92 -0.78 18.48 -9.02
C ALA A 92 -1.36 18.34 -7.62
N PHE A 93 -2.06 17.22 -7.36
CA PHE A 93 -2.74 16.92 -6.10
C PHE A 93 -2.35 15.55 -5.57
N HIS A 94 -2.12 15.45 -4.25
CA HIS A 94 -2.31 14.22 -3.53
C HIS A 94 -3.79 14.11 -3.15
N ILE A 95 -4.34 12.90 -3.25
CA ILE A 95 -5.68 12.56 -2.77
C ILE A 95 -5.50 11.31 -1.93
N THR A 96 -5.50 11.46 -0.60
CA THR A 96 -5.18 10.38 0.32
C THR A 96 -6.08 10.43 1.55
N SER A 97 -6.07 9.36 2.34
CA SER A 97 -6.59 9.40 3.71
C SER A 97 -5.75 10.34 4.58
N ASP A 98 -6.35 10.88 5.64
CA ASP A 98 -5.61 11.56 6.71
C ASP A 98 -5.12 10.56 7.78
N GLU A 99 -5.53 9.29 7.70
CA GLU A 99 -5.09 8.23 8.60
C GLU A 99 -3.66 7.80 8.26
N VAL A 100 -2.80 7.80 9.27
CA VAL A 100 -1.39 7.42 9.15
C VAL A 100 -1.14 6.23 10.06
N LEU A 101 -0.70 5.12 9.48
CA LEU A 101 -0.51 3.85 10.18
C LEU A 101 0.91 3.33 9.98
N THR A 102 1.43 2.63 10.98
CA THR A 102 2.64 1.82 10.80
C THR A 102 2.31 0.54 10.02
N TRP A 103 3.30 -0.08 9.39
CA TRP A 103 3.08 -1.38 8.75
C TRP A 103 2.62 -2.45 9.74
N ASN A 104 3.10 -2.41 10.99
CA ASN A 104 2.59 -3.30 12.03
C ASN A 104 1.09 -3.11 12.26
N GLN A 105 0.61 -1.86 12.33
CA GLN A 105 -0.81 -1.56 12.48
C GLN A 105 -1.62 -2.01 11.25
N LEU A 106 -1.12 -1.78 10.03
CA LEU A 106 -1.78 -2.24 8.81
C LEU A 106 -1.97 -3.76 8.81
N TYR A 107 -0.92 -4.52 9.07
CA TYR A 107 -1.01 -5.98 9.12
C TYR A 107 -1.86 -6.49 10.30
N THR A 108 -1.79 -5.84 11.46
CA THR A 108 -2.63 -6.19 12.61
C THR A 108 -4.11 -5.99 12.27
N THR A 109 -4.47 -4.87 11.67
CA THR A 109 -5.85 -4.57 11.26
C THR A 109 -6.39 -5.60 10.26
N LEU A 110 -5.58 -6.03 9.30
CA LEU A 110 -5.96 -7.10 8.35
C LEU A 110 -6.17 -8.44 9.06
N ALA A 111 -5.32 -8.77 10.04
CA ALA A 111 -5.46 -10.00 10.80
C ALA A 111 -6.70 -9.98 11.73
N GLU A 112 -6.97 -8.85 12.37
CA GLU A 112 -8.18 -8.62 13.16
C GLU A 112 -9.44 -8.74 12.31
N ALA A 113 -9.44 -8.18 11.09
CA ALA A 113 -10.54 -8.37 10.16
C ALA A 113 -10.76 -9.83 9.80
N ALA A 114 -9.69 -10.63 9.69
CA ALA A 114 -9.74 -12.06 9.45
C ALA A 114 -10.05 -12.90 10.70
N GLY A 115 -10.21 -12.28 11.87
CA GLY A 115 -10.54 -12.94 13.15
C GLY A 115 -9.37 -13.68 13.81
N VAL A 116 -8.13 -13.30 13.52
CA VAL A 116 -6.94 -14.00 14.03
C VAL A 116 -5.87 -13.03 14.55
N ALA A 117 -5.02 -13.49 15.46
CA ALA A 117 -3.84 -12.76 15.89
C ALA A 117 -2.67 -13.02 14.91
N PRO A 118 -1.98 -11.98 14.42
CA PRO A 118 -0.88 -12.15 13.47
C PRO A 118 0.39 -12.66 14.17
N LYS A 119 1.20 -13.43 13.43
CA LYS A 119 2.55 -13.84 13.83
C LYS A 119 3.56 -13.15 12.94
N PHE A 120 4.16 -12.07 13.41
CA PHE A 120 5.12 -11.28 12.65
C PHE A 120 6.53 -11.84 12.72
N VAL A 121 7.19 -11.87 11.57
CA VAL A 121 8.64 -12.04 11.46
C VAL A 121 9.20 -10.79 10.81
N HIS A 122 9.82 -9.94 11.63
CA HIS A 122 10.47 -8.71 11.17
C HIS A 122 11.81 -9.05 10.50
N ILE A 123 11.96 -8.63 9.25
CA ILE A 123 13.16 -8.87 8.44
C ILE A 123 13.67 -7.54 7.89
N PRO A 124 14.95 -7.19 8.08
CA PRO A 124 15.51 -5.95 7.53
C PRO A 124 15.23 -5.81 6.03
N SER A 125 14.85 -4.60 5.59
CA SER A 125 14.45 -4.35 4.20
C SER A 125 15.57 -4.60 3.20
N ASP A 126 16.81 -4.31 3.57
CA ASP A 126 18.01 -4.58 2.77
C ASP A 126 18.28 -6.08 2.61
N PHE A 127 18.02 -6.88 3.68
CA PHE A 127 18.11 -8.33 3.62
C PHE A 127 17.10 -8.92 2.61
N LEU A 128 15.85 -8.45 2.66
CA LEU A 128 14.81 -8.85 1.70
C LEU A 128 15.17 -8.43 0.27
N ALA A 129 15.68 -7.22 0.10
CA ALA A 129 16.13 -6.70 -1.19
C ALA A 129 17.33 -7.44 -1.77
N ALA A 130 18.21 -8.01 -0.92
CA ALA A 130 19.31 -8.85 -1.35
C ALA A 130 18.83 -10.24 -1.82
N MET A 131 17.75 -10.76 -1.24
CA MET A 131 17.18 -12.04 -1.62
C MET A 131 16.32 -11.97 -2.89
N ASN A 132 15.67 -10.84 -3.13
CA ASN A 132 14.75 -10.66 -4.26
C ASN A 132 14.88 -9.24 -4.83
N GLY A 133 15.33 -9.16 -6.08
CA GLY A 133 15.53 -7.88 -6.76
C GLY A 133 14.28 -7.02 -6.90
N TRP A 134 13.07 -7.61 -6.91
CA TRP A 134 11.81 -6.88 -6.87
C TRP A 134 11.66 -6.09 -5.56
N GLU A 135 12.01 -6.71 -4.43
CA GLU A 135 11.91 -6.09 -3.12
C GLU A 135 12.84 -4.89 -2.96
N ARG A 136 13.91 -4.82 -3.74
CA ARG A 136 14.80 -3.66 -3.75
C ARG A 136 14.06 -2.37 -4.15
N GLY A 137 13.29 -2.41 -5.23
CA GLY A 137 12.46 -1.28 -5.66
C GLY A 137 11.25 -1.06 -4.77
N ASN A 138 10.58 -2.13 -4.38
CA ASN A 138 9.37 -2.10 -3.56
C ASN A 138 9.63 -1.59 -2.14
N LEU A 139 10.70 -2.01 -1.50
CA LEU A 139 11.02 -1.65 -0.12
C LEU A 139 11.99 -0.47 -0.05
N LEU A 140 13.23 -0.64 -0.50
CA LEU A 140 14.25 0.40 -0.36
C LEU A 140 13.97 1.65 -1.19
N GLY A 141 13.25 1.51 -2.30
CA GLY A 141 12.81 2.62 -3.14
C GLY A 141 11.49 3.26 -2.72
N ASP A 142 10.76 2.67 -1.76
CA ASP A 142 9.40 3.09 -1.43
C ASP A 142 9.04 2.76 0.04
N LYS A 143 8.58 1.55 0.34
CA LYS A 143 7.82 1.19 1.55
C LYS A 143 8.64 1.11 2.84
N ALA A 144 9.97 1.03 2.77
CA ALA A 144 10.83 1.09 3.96
C ALA A 144 10.92 2.50 4.56
N HIS A 145 10.49 3.52 3.83
CA HIS A 145 10.49 4.91 4.27
C HIS A 145 9.09 5.34 4.68
N SER A 146 8.99 6.26 5.64
CA SER A 146 7.69 6.83 6.01
C SER A 146 7.16 7.73 4.90
N ALA A 147 5.89 7.55 4.52
CA ALA A 147 5.19 8.36 3.53
C ALA A 147 3.90 8.93 4.12
N ILE A 148 3.96 10.21 4.48
CA ILE A 148 2.84 10.99 5.01
C ILE A 148 2.53 12.10 4.01
N PHE A 149 1.25 12.30 3.71
CA PHE A 149 0.80 13.24 2.70
C PHE A 149 -0.04 14.36 3.32
N ASP A 150 0.16 15.57 2.83
CA ASP A 150 -0.65 16.74 3.19
C ASP A 150 -1.83 16.88 2.22
N ASN A 151 -3.04 16.75 2.74
CA ASN A 151 -4.29 16.92 2.01
C ASN A 151 -4.84 18.35 2.00
N SER A 152 -4.13 19.32 2.56
CA SER A 152 -4.61 20.71 2.65
C SER A 152 -4.92 21.30 1.25
N LYS A 153 -4.13 20.94 0.25
CA LYS A 153 -4.34 21.43 -1.11
C LYS A 153 -5.63 20.87 -1.73
N ILE A 154 -5.83 19.55 -1.69
CA ILE A 154 -7.06 18.97 -2.26
C ILE A 154 -8.30 19.47 -1.52
N LYS A 155 -8.28 19.58 -0.20
CA LYS A 155 -9.38 20.12 0.62
C LYS A 155 -9.73 21.57 0.26
N ARG A 156 -8.75 22.39 -0.12
CA ARG A 156 -8.98 23.76 -0.58
C ARG A 156 -9.63 23.83 -1.96
N PHE A 157 -9.23 22.94 -2.90
CA PHE A 157 -9.76 22.94 -4.27
C PHE A 157 -11.06 22.16 -4.41
N VAL A 158 -11.31 21.21 -3.52
CA VAL A 158 -12.53 20.42 -3.43
C VAL A 158 -13.10 20.60 -2.03
N PRO A 159 -13.81 21.71 -1.76
CA PRO A 159 -14.43 21.96 -0.46
C PRO A 159 -15.39 20.84 -0.10
N GLY A 160 -15.25 20.28 1.10
CA GLY A 160 -16.02 19.12 1.55
C GLY A 160 -15.37 17.77 1.26
N PHE A 161 -14.22 17.72 0.57
CA PHE A 161 -13.47 16.48 0.49
C PHE A 161 -12.96 16.06 1.88
N GLN A 162 -13.34 14.88 2.27
CA GLN A 162 -12.84 14.17 3.45
C GLN A 162 -12.81 12.69 3.16
N ALA A 163 -11.69 12.04 3.46
CA ALA A 163 -11.62 10.59 3.50
C ALA A 163 -12.34 10.11 4.77
N VAL A 164 -13.42 9.36 4.60
CA VAL A 164 -14.33 8.99 5.70
C VAL A 164 -14.32 7.49 5.99
N ILE A 165 -13.61 6.69 5.19
CA ILE A 165 -13.51 5.24 5.38
C ILE A 165 -12.19 4.93 6.10
N PRO A 166 -12.22 4.69 7.43
CA PRO A 166 -11.03 4.32 8.16
C PRO A 166 -10.55 2.94 7.75
N PHE A 167 -9.26 2.70 7.85
CA PHE A 167 -8.66 1.46 7.35
C PHE A 167 -9.27 0.19 7.93
N HIS A 168 -9.62 0.18 9.21
CA HIS A 168 -10.25 -0.98 9.84
C HIS A 168 -11.63 -1.33 9.25
N ALA A 169 -12.38 -0.34 8.76
CA ALA A 169 -13.66 -0.58 8.08
C ALA A 169 -13.43 -1.06 6.65
N GLY A 170 -12.51 -0.42 5.91
CA GLY A 170 -12.15 -0.82 4.57
C GLY A 170 -11.53 -2.23 4.51
N ALA A 171 -10.68 -2.60 5.48
CA ALA A 171 -10.11 -3.95 5.57
C ALA A 171 -11.20 -5.03 5.69
N ARG A 172 -12.24 -4.78 6.51
CA ARG A 172 -13.41 -5.69 6.60
C ARG A 172 -14.19 -5.77 5.29
N SER A 173 -14.40 -4.62 4.62
CA SER A 173 -15.07 -4.57 3.32
C SER A 173 -14.29 -5.35 2.27
N THR A 174 -12.97 -5.18 2.20
CA THR A 174 -12.10 -5.94 1.30
C THR A 174 -12.20 -7.44 1.56
N LEU A 175 -12.15 -7.86 2.83
CA LEU A 175 -12.30 -9.27 3.19
C LEU A 175 -13.66 -9.82 2.76
N ALA A 176 -14.74 -9.11 3.06
CA ALA A 176 -16.10 -9.50 2.68
C ALA A 176 -16.26 -9.63 1.16
N TRP A 177 -15.61 -8.76 0.38
CA TRP A 177 -15.60 -8.86 -1.08
C TRP A 177 -14.91 -10.14 -1.57
N PHE A 178 -13.77 -10.52 -1.00
CA PHE A 178 -13.11 -11.78 -1.34
C PHE A 178 -13.96 -13.00 -0.93
N GLU A 179 -14.61 -12.95 0.23
CA GLU A 179 -15.40 -14.07 0.76
C GLU A 179 -16.75 -14.24 0.07
N ALA A 180 -17.29 -13.19 -0.52
CA ALA A 180 -18.56 -13.25 -1.26
C ALA A 180 -18.52 -14.16 -2.50
N ASP A 181 -17.32 -14.49 -3.00
CA ASP A 181 -17.16 -15.33 -4.19
C ASP A 181 -15.90 -16.18 -4.08
N SER A 182 -16.05 -17.50 -4.04
CA SER A 182 -14.94 -18.44 -3.91
C SER A 182 -13.93 -18.36 -5.08
N SER A 183 -14.36 -17.88 -6.24
CA SER A 183 -13.46 -17.69 -7.39
C SER A 183 -12.40 -16.60 -7.15
N ARG A 184 -12.63 -15.70 -6.20
CA ARG A 184 -11.70 -14.66 -5.76
C ARG A 184 -10.70 -15.17 -4.72
N GLN A 185 -11.00 -16.28 -4.05
CA GLN A 185 -10.17 -16.84 -2.98
C GLN A 185 -9.01 -17.70 -3.52
N LYS A 186 -8.31 -17.18 -4.50
CA LYS A 186 -7.16 -17.86 -5.11
C LYS A 186 -5.97 -17.83 -4.16
N ILE A 187 -5.38 -19.00 -3.93
CA ILE A 187 -4.16 -19.17 -3.14
C ILE A 187 -3.02 -19.46 -4.10
N LEU A 188 -1.96 -18.65 -4.04
CA LEU A 188 -0.79 -18.77 -4.88
C LEU A 188 0.37 -19.41 -4.10
N PRO A 189 0.69 -20.69 -4.33
CA PRO A 189 1.74 -21.40 -3.59
C PRO A 189 3.11 -20.71 -3.66
N ALA A 190 3.44 -20.07 -4.78
CA ALA A 190 4.70 -19.35 -4.96
C ALA A 190 4.89 -18.19 -3.97
N ILE A 191 3.79 -17.51 -3.58
CA ILE A 191 3.84 -16.43 -2.58
C ILE A 191 4.18 -17.01 -1.21
N ASN A 192 3.52 -18.11 -0.81
CA ASN A 192 3.84 -18.81 0.43
C ASN A 192 5.28 -19.27 0.45
N GLN A 193 5.76 -19.90 -0.63
CA GLN A 193 7.15 -20.35 -0.76
C GLN A 193 8.15 -19.20 -0.63
N THR A 194 7.85 -18.04 -1.21
CA THR A 194 8.69 -16.84 -1.09
C THR A 194 8.76 -16.36 0.36
N MET A 195 7.63 -16.25 1.05
CA MET A 195 7.60 -15.86 2.46
C MET A 195 8.35 -16.87 3.35
N ASP A 196 8.13 -18.16 3.13
CA ASP A 196 8.82 -19.22 3.88
C ASP A 196 10.33 -19.18 3.63
N GLY A 197 10.75 -18.89 2.40
CA GLY A 197 12.16 -18.70 2.03
C GLY A 197 12.79 -17.51 2.77
N TYR A 198 12.11 -16.38 2.86
CA TYR A 198 12.60 -15.23 3.62
C TYR A 198 12.74 -15.55 5.11
N ILE A 199 11.76 -16.21 5.70
CA ILE A 199 11.77 -16.60 7.12
C ILE A 199 12.90 -17.58 7.40
N ALA A 200 13.04 -18.60 6.56
CA ALA A 200 14.09 -19.62 6.70
C ALA A 200 15.50 -19.00 6.59
N ALA A 201 15.72 -18.14 5.60
CA ALA A 201 17.00 -17.44 5.43
C ALA A 201 17.33 -16.54 6.63
N ARG A 202 16.34 -15.80 7.15
CA ARG A 202 16.51 -14.97 8.36
C ARG A 202 16.88 -15.81 9.58
N ARG A 203 16.24 -16.96 9.78
CA ARG A 203 16.53 -17.88 10.87
C ARG A 203 17.91 -18.48 10.75
N ALA A 204 18.29 -18.90 9.55
CA ALA A 204 19.64 -19.42 9.26
C ALA A 204 20.72 -18.38 9.56
N ALA A 205 20.53 -17.12 9.13
CA ALA A 205 21.47 -16.04 9.44
C ALA A 205 21.61 -15.79 10.96
N LEU A 206 20.50 -15.81 11.71
CA LEU A 206 20.54 -15.65 13.17
C LEU A 206 21.25 -16.81 13.88
N ALA A 207 21.12 -18.04 13.37
CA ALA A 207 21.77 -19.21 13.95
C ALA A 207 23.31 -19.16 13.84
N LEU A 208 23.84 -18.36 12.93
CA LEU A 208 25.30 -18.14 12.78
C LEU A 208 25.87 -17.14 13.77
N LEU A 209 25.00 -16.38 14.48
CA LEU A 209 25.49 -15.40 15.44
C LEU A 209 25.96 -16.12 16.73
N PRO A 210 27.06 -15.64 17.36
CA PRO A 210 27.53 -16.20 18.59
C PRO A 210 26.46 -16.10 19.68
N ARG A 211 26.11 -17.21 20.32
CA ARG A 211 25.25 -17.21 21.50
C ARG A 211 26.03 -16.60 22.65
N LYS A 212 25.51 -15.52 23.23
CA LYS A 212 26.06 -14.94 24.47
C LYS A 212 25.67 -15.80 25.67
#